data_c9b37debfa69daf2f84988aadfc9431c
#
_entry.id   c9b37debfa69daf2f84988aadfc9431c
#
_cell.length_a   1.000
_cell.length_b   1.000
_cell.length_c   1.000
_cell.angle_alpha   90.00
_cell.angle_beta   90.00
_cell.angle_gamma   90.00
#
_symmetry.space_group_name_H-M   'P 1'
#
loop_
_entity.id
_entity.type
_entity.pdbx_description
1 polymer ?
#
loop_
_entity_poly.entity_id
_entity_poly.type
_entity_poly.pdbx_seq_one_letter_code
_entity_poly.pdbx_strand_id
1 'polypeptide(L)'
;GINDIHIEIVRTPHMSNFTDFNIFETQEDVSIRYVDYGESLGNPDIVIIPGTKSTVDDLMFLRKNGLEEQIKELHRRGKLVVGICGGYQMLGKKLKDPYHVESDLEEVEGIGLLDTETTFELEKTTTQVDAIIDKDLNGYFANLEGKKVKGYEIHMGITDRGDGIKNLCTITEKLGQKVNYTEGSVNSECNVLGTYLHGIFDDIDFTRTILNNIREMKGLERIDSKVKSFKEFKDKEYDRLADFLREHLDIDKIYQIMQEHEENNGQ
;
A
#
# COMPACT_ATOMS: atom_id res chain seq x y z
N GLY A 1 20.89 12.74 10.41
CA GLY A 1 20.95 11.94 9.20
C GLY A 1 19.78 12.30 8.31
N ILE A 2 20.09 12.56 7.11
CA ILE A 2 19.13 12.96 6.09
C ILE A 2 18.65 11.66 5.46
N ASN A 3 17.35 11.31 5.66
CA ASN A 3 16.63 10.26 4.95
C ASN A 3 17.39 8.93 4.84
N ASP A 4 17.44 8.19 5.94
CA ASP A 4 18.19 6.94 6.03
C ASP A 4 17.57 5.80 5.20
N ILE A 5 16.25 5.89 4.92
CA ILE A 5 15.47 4.90 4.16
C ILE A 5 14.86 5.56 2.92
N HIS A 6 15.04 4.93 1.78
CA HIS A 6 14.50 5.39 0.50
C HIS A 6 13.40 4.46 0.00
N ILE A 7 12.24 5.03 -0.29
CA ILE A 7 11.08 4.33 -0.83
C ILE A 7 10.79 4.87 -2.23
N GLU A 8 10.67 3.98 -3.19
CA GLU A 8 10.23 4.34 -4.53
C GLU A 8 8.88 3.68 -4.83
N ILE A 9 7.93 4.50 -5.27
CA ILE A 9 6.58 4.09 -5.61
C ILE A 9 6.42 4.25 -7.12
N VAL A 10 6.12 3.15 -7.80
CA VAL A 10 5.93 3.17 -9.24
C VAL A 10 4.59 3.83 -9.57
N ARG A 11 4.61 4.95 -10.28
CA ARG A 11 3.39 5.62 -10.73
C ARG A 11 2.92 4.99 -12.03
N THR A 12 1.96 4.07 -11.93
CA THR A 12 1.31 3.45 -13.08
C THR A 12 0.17 4.34 -13.60
N PRO A 13 -0.21 4.22 -14.90
CA PRO A 13 -1.24 5.06 -15.50
C PRO A 13 -2.59 5.05 -14.77
N HIS A 14 -2.98 3.90 -14.21
CA HIS A 14 -4.27 3.72 -13.55
C HIS A 14 -4.13 3.60 -12.02
N MET A 15 -3.00 4.05 -11.46
CA MET A 15 -2.75 4.06 -10.01
C MET A 15 -3.95 4.60 -9.23
N SER A 16 -4.30 3.93 -8.14
CA SER A 16 -5.38 4.30 -7.23
C SER A 16 -4.92 4.28 -5.77
N ASN A 17 -5.75 4.84 -4.88
CA ASN A 17 -5.49 4.85 -3.42
C ASN A 17 -4.13 5.48 -3.05
N PHE A 18 -3.85 6.66 -3.58
CA PHE A 18 -2.61 7.41 -3.31
C PHE A 18 -2.33 7.62 -1.82
N THR A 19 -3.38 7.60 -0.99
CA THR A 19 -3.27 7.81 0.45
C THR A 19 -2.62 6.66 1.21
N ASP A 20 -2.47 5.48 0.60
CA ASP A 20 -1.83 4.30 1.22
C ASP A 20 -0.38 4.57 1.67
N PHE A 21 0.26 5.60 1.11
CA PHE A 21 1.68 5.88 1.31
C PHE A 21 1.96 7.15 2.11
N ASN A 22 0.92 7.94 2.44
CA ASN A 22 1.07 9.20 3.16
C ASN A 22 1.72 9.03 4.53
N ILE A 23 1.58 7.87 5.14
CA ILE A 23 2.20 7.55 6.41
C ILE A 23 3.73 7.64 6.37
N PHE A 24 4.33 7.27 5.26
CA PHE A 24 5.78 7.33 5.10
C PHE A 24 6.31 8.77 5.07
N GLU A 25 5.50 9.73 4.59
CA GLU A 25 5.84 11.16 4.60
C GLU A 25 5.93 11.74 6.01
N THR A 26 5.32 11.07 6.98
CA THR A 26 5.36 11.47 8.39
C THR A 26 6.62 10.98 9.12
N GLN A 27 7.41 10.13 8.49
CA GLN A 27 8.60 9.53 9.08
C GLN A 27 9.84 10.35 8.71
N GLU A 28 10.51 10.92 9.71
CA GLU A 28 11.64 11.86 9.49
C GLU A 28 12.87 11.21 8.84
N ASP A 29 13.00 9.90 8.93
CA ASP A 29 14.10 9.12 8.38
C ASP A 29 13.78 8.50 7.02
N VAL A 30 12.64 8.82 6.43
CA VAL A 30 12.17 8.26 5.17
C VAL A 30 12.11 9.32 4.08
N SER A 31 12.61 9.00 2.90
CA SER A 31 12.35 9.75 1.67
C SER A 31 11.51 8.92 0.71
N ILE A 32 10.57 9.57 0.05
CA ILE A 32 9.69 8.96 -0.94
C ILE A 32 9.96 9.61 -2.30
N ARG A 33 10.04 8.78 -3.32
CA ARG A 33 10.04 9.22 -4.72
C ARG A 33 8.97 8.44 -5.48
N TYR A 34 8.12 9.15 -6.19
CA TYR A 34 7.26 8.57 -7.22
C TYR A 34 8.05 8.48 -8.51
N VAL A 35 8.09 7.29 -9.10
CA VAL A 35 8.79 7.02 -10.35
C VAL A 35 7.79 7.18 -11.48
N ASP A 36 7.92 8.26 -12.24
CA ASP A 36 7.02 8.61 -13.33
C ASP A 36 7.40 7.92 -14.66
N TYR A 37 6.52 8.09 -15.65
CA TYR A 37 6.76 7.60 -17.00
C TYR A 37 8.10 8.10 -17.56
N GLY A 38 8.87 7.18 -18.12
CA GLY A 38 10.20 7.50 -18.70
C GLY A 38 11.33 7.59 -17.68
N GLU A 39 11.04 7.49 -16.40
CA GLU A 39 12.06 7.41 -15.34
C GLU A 39 12.45 5.96 -15.06
N SER A 40 13.64 5.80 -14.49
CA SER A 40 14.16 4.52 -13.99
C SER A 40 14.09 4.48 -12.47
N LEU A 41 13.92 3.28 -11.93
CA LEU A 41 14.14 3.03 -10.50
C LEU A 41 15.61 3.32 -10.15
N GLY A 42 15.81 3.87 -8.96
CA GLY A 42 17.13 4.10 -8.39
C GLY A 42 17.64 2.90 -7.61
N ASN A 43 18.08 3.16 -6.39
CA ASN A 43 18.52 2.14 -5.46
C ASN A 43 17.75 2.27 -4.12
N PRO A 44 16.42 2.10 -4.13
CA PRO A 44 15.62 2.22 -2.93
C PRO A 44 15.86 1.05 -1.96
N ASP A 45 15.42 1.23 -0.72
CA ASP A 45 15.32 0.15 0.26
C ASP A 45 14.00 -0.60 0.09
N ILE A 46 12.96 0.11 -0.36
CA ILE A 46 11.64 -0.44 -0.69
C ILE A 46 11.20 0.06 -2.06
N VAL A 47 10.73 -0.85 -2.90
CA VAL A 47 9.97 -0.51 -4.10
C VAL A 47 8.52 -0.96 -3.94
N ILE A 48 7.57 -0.07 -4.26
CA ILE A 48 6.14 -0.32 -4.11
C ILE A 48 5.45 -0.27 -5.46
N ILE A 49 4.69 -1.32 -5.77
CA ILE A 49 3.74 -1.38 -6.88
C ILE A 49 2.36 -1.12 -6.26
N PRO A 50 1.75 0.04 -6.54
CA PRO A 50 0.51 0.46 -5.87
C PRO A 50 -0.72 -0.28 -6.38
N GLY A 51 -1.86 -0.01 -5.73
CA GLY A 51 -3.17 -0.37 -6.25
C GLY A 51 -3.47 0.32 -7.57
N THR A 52 -4.25 -0.33 -8.40
CA THR A 52 -4.63 0.17 -9.73
C THR A 52 -6.08 -0.17 -10.05
N LYS A 53 -6.65 0.59 -10.99
CA LYS A 53 -7.98 0.32 -11.56
C LYS A 53 -7.92 -0.53 -12.84
N SER A 54 -6.73 -0.84 -13.34
CA SER A 54 -6.52 -1.67 -14.53
C SER A 54 -5.21 -2.44 -14.37
N THR A 55 -5.31 -3.63 -13.78
CA THR A 55 -4.14 -4.43 -13.37
C THR A 55 -3.32 -4.90 -14.57
N VAL A 56 -3.99 -5.41 -15.60
CA VAL A 56 -3.30 -5.95 -16.79
C VAL A 56 -2.64 -4.83 -17.59
N ASP A 57 -3.31 -3.72 -17.83
CA ASP A 57 -2.75 -2.58 -18.57
C ASP A 57 -1.53 -2.01 -17.86
N ASP A 58 -1.61 -1.87 -16.53
CA ASP A 58 -0.50 -1.35 -15.75
C ASP A 58 0.67 -2.32 -15.68
N LEU A 59 0.44 -3.64 -15.66
CA LEU A 59 1.49 -4.64 -15.82
C LEU A 59 2.18 -4.53 -17.18
N MET A 60 1.40 -4.38 -18.27
CA MET A 60 1.96 -4.17 -19.61
C MET A 60 2.75 -2.87 -19.71
N PHE A 61 2.30 -1.83 -19.02
CA PHE A 61 3.05 -0.59 -18.88
C PHE A 61 4.42 -0.81 -18.21
N LEU A 62 4.48 -1.55 -17.09
CA LEU A 62 5.74 -1.87 -16.41
C LEU A 62 6.72 -2.61 -17.35
N ARG A 63 6.22 -3.59 -18.11
CA ARG A 63 7.01 -4.35 -19.09
C ARG A 63 7.57 -3.47 -20.19
N LYS A 64 6.69 -2.71 -20.84
CA LYS A 64 7.05 -1.84 -21.97
C LYS A 64 8.10 -0.80 -21.59
N ASN A 65 8.10 -0.34 -20.34
CA ASN A 65 9.03 0.69 -19.85
C ASN A 65 10.26 0.10 -19.15
N GLY A 66 10.42 -1.23 -19.13
CA GLY A 66 11.56 -1.90 -18.50
C GLY A 66 11.55 -1.84 -16.97
N LEU A 67 10.48 -1.37 -16.34
CA LEU A 67 10.35 -1.28 -14.88
C LEU A 67 10.20 -2.66 -14.24
N GLU A 68 9.55 -3.61 -14.92
CA GLU A 68 9.45 -4.99 -14.43
C GLU A 68 10.83 -5.61 -14.21
N GLU A 69 11.76 -5.47 -15.16
CA GLU A 69 13.13 -6.00 -15.02
C GLU A 69 13.92 -5.28 -13.92
N GLN A 70 13.71 -3.97 -13.76
CA GLN A 70 14.34 -3.22 -12.68
C GLN A 70 13.82 -3.66 -11.31
N ILE A 71 12.52 -3.95 -11.17
CA ILE A 71 11.94 -4.51 -9.94
C ILE A 71 12.53 -5.89 -9.64
N LYS A 72 12.63 -6.77 -10.63
CA LYS A 72 13.26 -8.08 -10.49
C LYS A 72 14.73 -7.96 -10.08
N GLU A 73 15.46 -6.99 -10.61
CA GLU A 73 16.85 -6.74 -10.22
C GLU A 73 16.96 -6.25 -8.78
N LEU A 74 16.10 -5.33 -8.35
CA LEU A 74 16.06 -4.89 -6.95
C LEU A 74 15.75 -6.06 -5.99
N HIS A 75 14.81 -6.93 -6.36
CA HIS A 75 14.55 -8.16 -5.62
C HIS A 75 15.78 -9.06 -5.52
N ARG A 76 16.49 -9.34 -6.64
CA ARG A 76 17.74 -10.14 -6.64
C ARG A 76 18.82 -9.53 -5.76
N ARG A 77 18.84 -8.21 -5.60
CA ARG A 77 19.73 -7.49 -4.69
C ARG A 77 19.24 -7.47 -3.25
N GLY A 78 18.19 -8.23 -2.93
CA GLY A 78 17.65 -8.38 -1.59
C GLY A 78 16.80 -7.20 -1.11
N LYS A 79 16.39 -6.28 -2.00
CA LYS A 79 15.53 -5.14 -1.63
C LYS A 79 14.10 -5.60 -1.39
N LEU A 80 13.37 -4.87 -0.54
CA LEU A 80 11.96 -5.15 -0.26
C LEU A 80 11.09 -4.70 -1.44
N VAL A 81 10.28 -5.61 -1.95
CA VAL A 81 9.26 -5.35 -2.97
C VAL A 81 7.88 -5.51 -2.34
N VAL A 82 7.04 -4.49 -2.48
CA VAL A 82 5.68 -4.48 -1.94
C VAL A 82 4.68 -4.28 -3.07
N GLY A 83 3.64 -5.10 -3.11
CA GLY A 83 2.49 -4.93 -4.00
C GLY A 83 1.19 -4.76 -3.22
N ILE A 84 0.42 -3.73 -3.55
CA ILE A 84 -0.89 -3.47 -2.94
C ILE A 84 -1.98 -3.72 -3.99
N CYS A 85 -3.00 -4.52 -3.64
CA CYS A 85 -4.16 -4.79 -4.49
C CYS A 85 -3.75 -5.24 -5.91
N GLY A 86 -3.95 -4.44 -6.96
CA GLY A 86 -3.46 -4.75 -8.31
C GLY A 86 -1.94 -4.99 -8.37
N GLY A 87 -1.16 -4.23 -7.60
CA GLY A 87 0.28 -4.46 -7.46
C GLY A 87 0.61 -5.83 -6.88
N TYR A 88 -0.17 -6.31 -5.90
CA TYR A 88 -0.04 -7.67 -5.38
C TYR A 88 -0.33 -8.71 -6.47
N GLN A 89 -1.41 -8.51 -7.22
CA GLN A 89 -1.78 -9.40 -8.32
C GLN A 89 -0.67 -9.48 -9.39
N MET A 90 -0.08 -8.34 -9.75
CA MET A 90 1.05 -8.28 -10.71
C MET A 90 2.29 -9.05 -10.23
N LEU A 91 2.55 -9.12 -8.92
CA LEU A 91 3.70 -9.82 -8.35
C LEU A 91 3.61 -11.33 -8.48
N GLY A 92 2.42 -11.89 -8.69
CA GLY A 92 2.19 -13.31 -8.88
C GLY A 92 2.78 -13.86 -10.17
N LYS A 93 2.67 -15.16 -10.36
CA LYS A 93 3.10 -15.85 -11.57
C LYS A 93 2.14 -15.61 -12.73
N LYS A 94 0.83 -15.51 -12.44
CA LYS A 94 -0.20 -15.54 -13.47
C LYS A 94 -1.44 -14.75 -13.05
N LEU A 95 -2.02 -14.05 -14.04
CA LEU A 95 -3.31 -13.39 -13.98
C LEU A 95 -4.24 -14.09 -14.98
N LYS A 96 -5.38 -14.58 -14.51
CA LYS A 96 -6.41 -15.25 -15.33
C LYS A 96 -7.65 -14.36 -15.37
N ASP A 97 -8.14 -14.10 -16.57
CA ASP A 97 -9.32 -13.25 -16.83
C ASP A 97 -10.37 -13.97 -17.69
N PRO A 98 -10.96 -15.06 -17.19
CA PRO A 98 -11.90 -15.86 -17.95
C PRO A 98 -13.19 -15.11 -18.32
N TYR A 99 -13.46 -13.99 -17.64
CA TYR A 99 -14.64 -13.16 -17.86
C TYR A 99 -14.36 -11.86 -18.58
N HIS A 100 -13.10 -11.62 -18.99
CA HIS A 100 -12.66 -10.40 -19.67
C HIS A 100 -13.05 -9.11 -18.93
N VAL A 101 -12.86 -9.10 -17.61
CA VAL A 101 -13.16 -7.96 -16.74
C VAL A 101 -12.04 -6.92 -16.73
N GLU A 102 -10.82 -7.36 -17.00
CA GLU A 102 -9.61 -6.54 -17.00
C GLU A 102 -8.99 -6.38 -18.39
N SER A 103 -9.14 -7.38 -19.27
CA SER A 103 -8.50 -7.37 -20.59
C SER A 103 -9.19 -8.29 -21.60
N ASP A 104 -8.79 -8.18 -22.86
CA ASP A 104 -9.19 -9.11 -23.92
C ASP A 104 -8.41 -10.45 -23.89
N LEU A 105 -7.44 -10.58 -22.99
CA LEU A 105 -6.63 -11.79 -22.83
C LEU A 105 -7.18 -12.66 -21.70
N GLU A 106 -7.33 -13.96 -21.97
CA GLU A 106 -7.78 -14.91 -20.93
C GLU A 106 -6.74 -15.13 -19.83
N GLU A 107 -5.45 -14.94 -20.16
CA GLU A 107 -4.34 -15.19 -19.26
C GLU A 107 -3.13 -14.30 -19.59
N VAL A 108 -2.46 -13.82 -18.53
CA VAL A 108 -1.25 -13.00 -18.64
C VAL A 108 -0.24 -13.46 -17.59
N GLU A 109 1.03 -13.62 -17.99
CA GLU A 109 2.13 -13.87 -17.07
C GLU A 109 2.32 -12.67 -16.14
N GLY A 110 2.44 -12.90 -14.83
CA GLY A 110 2.80 -11.88 -13.85
C GLY A 110 4.30 -11.62 -13.79
N ILE A 111 4.73 -10.81 -12.82
CA ILE A 111 6.16 -10.54 -12.55
C ILE A 111 6.87 -11.78 -12.02
N GLY A 112 6.14 -12.66 -11.31
CA GLY A 112 6.64 -13.96 -10.86
C GLY A 112 7.51 -13.92 -9.60
N LEU A 113 7.40 -12.88 -8.78
CA LEU A 113 8.13 -12.75 -7.51
C LEU A 113 7.39 -13.41 -6.32
N LEU A 114 6.10 -13.69 -6.49
CA LEU A 114 5.28 -14.46 -5.54
C LEU A 114 4.77 -15.73 -6.22
N ASP A 115 4.76 -16.83 -5.51
CA ASP A 115 4.13 -18.09 -5.94
C ASP A 115 2.61 -18.00 -5.76
N THR A 116 1.99 -17.14 -6.56
CA THR A 116 0.55 -16.90 -6.55
C THR A 116 -0.01 -16.82 -7.95
N GLU A 117 -1.28 -17.21 -8.09
CA GLU A 117 -2.06 -17.02 -9.32
C GLU A 117 -3.36 -16.33 -8.96
N THR A 118 -3.73 -15.30 -9.71
CA THR A 118 -4.98 -14.56 -9.49
C THR A 118 -5.96 -14.83 -10.62
N THR A 119 -7.20 -15.17 -10.27
CA THR A 119 -8.33 -15.24 -11.21
C THR A 119 -9.26 -14.07 -10.94
N PHE A 120 -9.47 -13.20 -11.94
CA PHE A 120 -10.40 -12.10 -11.83
C PHE A 120 -11.84 -12.58 -11.80
N GLU A 121 -12.66 -11.94 -10.97
CA GLU A 121 -14.07 -12.25 -10.77
C GLU A 121 -14.95 -11.05 -11.13
N LEU A 122 -16.23 -11.31 -11.38
CA LEU A 122 -17.20 -10.27 -11.72
C LEU A 122 -17.56 -9.39 -10.51
N GLU A 123 -17.42 -9.91 -9.31
CA GLU A 123 -17.77 -9.23 -8.07
C GLU A 123 -16.56 -8.59 -7.41
N LYS A 124 -16.74 -7.37 -6.92
CA LYS A 124 -15.74 -6.63 -6.16
C LYS A 124 -16.00 -6.78 -4.68
N THR A 125 -14.98 -7.22 -3.93
CA THR A 125 -14.97 -7.17 -2.48
C THR A 125 -14.53 -5.77 -2.04
N THR A 126 -15.30 -5.17 -1.12
CA THR A 126 -14.91 -3.92 -0.44
C THR A 126 -15.38 -4.02 1.00
N THR A 127 -14.46 -4.11 1.95
CA THR A 127 -14.82 -4.32 3.34
C THR A 127 -13.73 -3.86 4.30
N GLN A 128 -14.13 -3.32 5.43
CA GLN A 128 -13.23 -3.02 6.54
C GLN A 128 -12.95 -4.29 7.33
N VAL A 129 -11.69 -4.52 7.67
CA VAL A 129 -11.24 -5.71 8.40
C VAL A 129 -10.26 -5.37 9.50
N ASP A 130 -10.27 -6.20 10.54
CA ASP A 130 -9.23 -6.28 11.55
C ASP A 130 -8.46 -7.59 11.37
N ALA A 131 -7.14 -7.52 11.48
CA ALA A 131 -6.26 -8.66 11.28
C ALA A 131 -5.16 -8.75 12.34
N ILE A 132 -4.59 -9.93 12.46
CA ILE A 132 -3.42 -10.20 13.31
C ILE A 132 -2.31 -10.73 12.41
N ILE A 133 -1.12 -10.14 12.51
CA ILE A 133 0.05 -10.57 11.73
C ILE A 133 0.45 -11.98 12.16
N ASP A 134 0.64 -12.83 11.17
CA ASP A 134 0.97 -14.24 11.36
C ASP A 134 2.41 -14.41 11.88
N LYS A 135 2.67 -15.60 12.41
CA LYS A 135 4.00 -16.04 12.85
C LYS A 135 4.88 -16.44 11.65
N ASP A 136 6.12 -16.77 11.96
CA ASP A 136 7.11 -17.31 11.00
C ASP A 136 7.57 -16.30 9.94
N LEU A 137 7.30 -15.01 10.12
CA LEU A 137 7.86 -13.93 9.34
C LEU A 137 9.21 -13.48 9.93
N ASN A 138 10.19 -13.26 9.06
CA ASN A 138 11.53 -12.83 9.44
C ASN A 138 12.04 -11.69 8.52
N GLY A 139 13.33 -11.37 8.60
CA GLY A 139 13.92 -10.33 7.74
C GLY A 139 13.21 -8.99 7.89
N TYR A 140 12.70 -8.45 6.81
CA TYR A 140 11.96 -7.18 6.79
C TYR A 140 10.73 -7.19 7.70
N PHE A 141 10.14 -8.35 7.93
CA PHE A 141 8.90 -8.56 8.69
C PHE A 141 9.14 -9.16 10.08
N ALA A 142 10.38 -9.20 10.57
CA ALA A 142 10.69 -9.64 11.91
C ALA A 142 9.99 -8.77 12.97
N ASN A 143 9.62 -9.36 14.11
CA ASN A 143 8.98 -8.70 15.24
C ASN A 143 7.57 -8.15 14.96
N LEU A 144 6.90 -8.64 13.90
CA LEU A 144 5.52 -8.27 13.58
C LEU A 144 4.49 -9.26 14.13
N GLU A 145 4.89 -10.48 14.49
CA GLU A 145 4.00 -11.53 14.98
C GLU A 145 3.04 -11.05 16.06
N GLY A 146 1.77 -11.33 15.90
CA GLY A 146 0.72 -11.01 16.85
C GLY A 146 0.29 -9.55 16.88
N LYS A 147 0.94 -8.66 16.12
CA LYS A 147 0.49 -7.28 16.00
C LYS A 147 -0.87 -7.20 15.31
N LYS A 148 -1.73 -6.32 15.83
CA LYS A 148 -3.03 -6.06 15.26
C LYS A 148 -2.92 -4.96 14.22
N VAL A 149 -3.52 -5.17 13.06
CA VAL A 149 -3.60 -4.20 11.99
C VAL A 149 -5.03 -4.08 11.50
N LYS A 150 -5.35 -2.94 10.90
CA LYS A 150 -6.65 -2.68 10.28
C LYS A 150 -6.45 -2.24 8.85
N GLY A 151 -7.44 -2.48 8.02
CA GLY A 151 -7.39 -2.02 6.64
C GLY A 151 -8.73 -2.18 5.95
N TYR A 152 -8.72 -1.80 4.68
CA TYR A 152 -9.81 -2.04 3.75
C TYR A 152 -9.38 -3.10 2.75
N GLU A 153 -10.03 -4.25 2.79
CA GLU A 153 -9.85 -5.28 1.78
C GLU A 153 -10.64 -4.90 0.54
N ILE A 154 -9.93 -4.55 -0.55
CA ILE A 154 -10.54 -4.12 -1.81
C ILE A 154 -9.89 -4.90 -2.94
N HIS A 155 -10.66 -5.77 -3.62
CA HIS A 155 -10.14 -6.48 -4.79
C HIS A 155 -11.27 -7.03 -5.67
N MET A 156 -10.94 -7.27 -6.95
CA MET A 156 -11.68 -8.11 -7.87
C MET A 156 -10.82 -9.33 -8.20
N GLY A 157 -11.29 -10.51 -7.79
CA GLY A 157 -10.59 -11.76 -8.03
C GLY A 157 -10.13 -12.47 -6.77
N ILE A 158 -9.75 -13.72 -6.98
CA ILE A 158 -9.28 -14.65 -5.96
C ILE A 158 -7.82 -14.99 -6.27
N THR A 159 -6.97 -14.92 -5.26
CA THR A 159 -5.56 -15.27 -5.38
C THR A 159 -5.28 -16.60 -4.69
N ASP A 160 -4.92 -17.59 -5.47
CA ASP A 160 -4.42 -18.88 -5.00
C ASP A 160 -2.94 -18.79 -4.68
N ARG A 161 -2.51 -19.41 -3.59
CA ARG A 161 -1.15 -19.36 -3.06
C ARG A 161 -0.51 -20.73 -3.14
N GLY A 162 0.71 -20.80 -3.68
CA GLY A 162 1.52 -22.00 -3.72
C GLY A 162 2.22 -22.30 -2.39
N ASP A 163 2.87 -23.44 -2.33
CA ASP A 163 3.49 -23.98 -1.09
C ASP A 163 4.64 -23.11 -0.54
N GLY A 164 5.29 -22.31 -1.38
CA GLY A 164 6.40 -21.42 -0.99
C GLY A 164 5.98 -20.10 -0.35
N ILE A 165 4.68 -19.86 -0.17
CA ILE A 165 4.14 -18.62 0.34
C ILE A 165 3.84 -18.70 1.83
N LYS A 166 4.29 -17.68 2.58
CA LYS A 166 3.86 -17.42 3.94
C LYS A 166 2.68 -16.46 3.92
N ASN A 167 1.74 -16.61 4.85
CA ASN A 167 0.66 -15.64 5.03
C ASN A 167 1.21 -14.37 5.70
N LEU A 168 0.68 -13.21 5.31
CA LEU A 168 0.97 -11.98 6.04
C LEU A 168 0.22 -11.94 7.36
N CYS A 169 -1.08 -12.19 7.31
CA CYS A 169 -1.96 -12.05 8.47
C CYS A 169 -3.20 -12.95 8.38
N THR A 170 -3.85 -13.08 9.51
CA THR A 170 -5.17 -13.71 9.64
C THR A 170 -6.20 -12.62 9.92
N ILE A 171 -7.22 -12.52 9.07
CA ILE A 171 -8.37 -11.65 9.28
C ILE A 171 -9.23 -12.25 10.38
N THR A 172 -9.47 -11.48 11.43
CA THR A 172 -10.21 -11.91 12.63
C THR A 172 -11.58 -11.28 12.75
N GLU A 173 -11.79 -10.13 12.09
CA GLU A 173 -13.07 -9.44 12.07
C GLU A 173 -13.32 -8.79 10.71
N LYS A 174 -14.55 -8.87 10.24
CA LYS A 174 -15.03 -8.27 9.00
C LYS A 174 -16.39 -7.61 9.28
N LEU A 175 -16.46 -6.28 9.13
CA LEU A 175 -17.67 -5.49 9.42
C LEU A 175 -18.27 -5.77 10.81
N GLY A 176 -17.44 -5.93 11.84
CA GLY A 176 -17.86 -6.23 13.20
C GLY A 176 -18.22 -7.70 13.45
N GLN A 177 -18.11 -8.57 12.45
CA GLN A 177 -18.35 -9.99 12.58
C GLN A 177 -17.03 -10.77 12.68
N LYS A 178 -16.97 -11.73 13.61
CA LYS A 178 -15.81 -12.62 13.74
C LYS A 178 -15.68 -13.52 12.51
N VAL A 179 -14.50 -13.53 11.94
CA VAL A 179 -14.11 -14.39 10.83
C VAL A 179 -12.74 -15.00 11.10
N ASN A 180 -12.32 -15.95 10.28
CA ASN A 180 -10.98 -16.54 10.36
C ASN A 180 -10.55 -17.01 8.97
N TYR A 181 -9.77 -16.17 8.28
CA TYR A 181 -9.14 -16.53 7.01
C TYR A 181 -7.83 -15.76 6.83
N THR A 182 -6.92 -16.34 6.06
CA THR A 182 -5.60 -15.77 5.83
C THR A 182 -5.61 -14.75 4.69
N GLU A 183 -4.85 -13.69 4.84
CA GLU A 183 -4.68 -12.64 3.85
C GLU A 183 -3.21 -12.31 3.63
N GLY A 184 -2.90 -11.87 2.41
CA GLY A 184 -1.57 -11.46 1.99
C GLY A 184 -0.60 -12.62 1.77
N SER A 185 0.44 -12.32 1.03
CA SER A 185 1.47 -13.28 0.64
C SER A 185 2.85 -12.69 0.86
N VAL A 186 3.71 -13.45 1.50
CA VAL A 186 5.13 -13.14 1.69
C VAL A 186 5.95 -14.29 1.12
N ASN A 187 6.98 -14.01 0.32
CA ASN A 187 7.85 -15.04 -0.21
C ASN A 187 8.72 -15.67 0.88
N SER A 188 9.37 -16.81 0.57
CA SER A 188 10.20 -17.56 1.51
C SER A 188 11.34 -16.73 2.10
N GLU A 189 11.93 -15.84 1.32
CA GLU A 189 13.02 -14.93 1.71
C GLU A 189 12.56 -13.73 2.53
N CYS A 190 11.25 -13.54 2.69
CA CYS A 190 10.65 -12.41 3.39
C CYS A 190 11.10 -11.03 2.88
N ASN A 191 11.27 -10.89 1.56
CA ASN A 191 11.58 -9.62 0.90
C ASN A 191 10.61 -9.26 -0.24
N VAL A 192 9.52 -10.00 -0.38
CA VAL A 192 8.38 -9.64 -1.24
C VAL A 192 7.09 -9.79 -0.46
N LEU A 193 6.28 -8.75 -0.46
CA LEU A 193 4.97 -8.68 0.18
C LEU A 193 3.90 -8.33 -0.85
N GLY A 194 2.83 -9.08 -0.89
CA GLY A 194 1.58 -8.73 -1.57
C GLY A 194 0.41 -8.74 -0.61
N THR A 195 -0.46 -7.75 -0.66
CA THR A 195 -1.65 -7.66 0.19
C THR A 195 -2.80 -6.95 -0.50
N TYR A 196 -4.03 -7.32 -0.14
CA TYR A 196 -5.26 -6.61 -0.53
C TYR A 196 -5.69 -5.55 0.48
N LEU A 197 -4.94 -5.40 1.60
CA LEU A 197 -5.27 -4.46 2.66
C LEU A 197 -4.76 -3.05 2.33
N HIS A 198 -5.64 -2.18 1.86
CA HIS A 198 -5.39 -0.75 1.79
C HIS A 198 -5.35 -0.17 3.21
N GLY A 199 -4.43 0.77 3.43
CA GLY A 199 -4.25 1.42 4.73
C GLY A 199 -3.51 0.57 5.77
N ILE A 200 -2.96 -0.60 5.42
CA ILE A 200 -2.19 -1.43 6.36
C ILE A 200 -0.98 -0.67 6.94
N PHE A 201 -0.36 0.19 6.15
CA PHE A 201 0.77 1.01 6.59
C PHE A 201 0.36 2.17 7.50
N ASP A 202 -0.92 2.52 7.59
CA ASP A 202 -1.42 3.54 8.52
C ASP A 202 -1.27 3.10 9.99
N ASP A 203 -1.08 1.80 10.24
CA ASP A 203 -0.65 1.30 11.54
C ASP A 203 0.83 1.64 11.76
N ILE A 204 1.05 2.58 12.68
CA ILE A 204 2.40 3.10 12.97
C ILE A 204 3.34 2.02 13.52
N ASP A 205 2.83 1.13 14.35
CA ASP A 205 3.65 0.09 14.95
C ASP A 205 4.09 -0.95 13.90
N PHE A 206 3.18 -1.32 13.01
CA PHE A 206 3.49 -2.16 11.85
C PHE A 206 4.55 -1.49 10.96
N THR A 207 4.28 -0.27 10.51
CA THR A 207 5.17 0.47 9.60
C THR A 207 6.52 0.74 10.23
N ARG A 208 6.55 1.24 11.48
CA ARG A 208 7.80 1.56 12.16
C ARG A 208 8.65 0.32 12.42
N THR A 209 8.03 -0.83 12.68
CA THR A 209 8.76 -2.09 12.85
C THR A 209 9.49 -2.47 11.57
N ILE A 210 8.83 -2.41 10.40
CA ILE A 210 9.47 -2.69 9.10
C ILE A 210 10.62 -1.70 8.84
N LEU A 211 10.39 -0.41 9.03
CA LEU A 211 11.42 0.62 8.83
C LEU A 211 12.62 0.40 9.77
N ASN A 212 12.37 0.03 11.02
CA ASN A 212 13.43 -0.28 11.96
C ASN A 212 14.22 -1.56 11.61
N ASN A 213 13.55 -2.57 11.05
CA ASN A 213 14.24 -3.74 10.53
C ASN A 213 15.18 -3.36 9.37
N ILE A 214 14.75 -2.45 8.48
CA ILE A 214 15.61 -1.91 7.42
C ILE A 214 16.79 -1.14 8.01
N ARG A 215 16.56 -0.31 9.02
CA ARG A 215 17.63 0.43 9.72
C ARG A 215 18.69 -0.53 10.29
N GLU A 216 18.26 -1.56 10.98
CA GLU A 216 19.18 -2.58 11.54
C GLU A 216 19.98 -3.30 10.45
N MET A 217 19.36 -3.66 9.32
CA MET A 217 20.06 -4.25 8.17
C MET A 217 21.10 -3.30 7.56
N LYS A 218 20.90 -1.98 7.71
CA LYS A 218 21.85 -0.94 7.28
C LYS A 218 22.86 -0.56 8.38
N GLY A 219 22.83 -1.22 9.54
CA GLY A 219 23.69 -0.91 10.69
C GLY A 219 23.34 0.39 11.41
N LEU A 220 22.09 0.85 11.28
CA LEU A 220 21.56 2.04 11.91
C LEU A 220 20.75 1.68 13.16
N GLU A 221 20.73 2.57 14.14
CA GLU A 221 19.94 2.39 15.36
C GLU A 221 18.42 2.45 15.06
N ARG A 222 17.64 1.70 15.85
CA ARG A 222 16.17 1.81 15.84
C ARG A 222 15.77 3.19 16.34
N ILE A 223 14.68 3.69 15.82
CA ILE A 223 14.07 4.96 16.27
C ILE A 223 12.59 4.78 16.51
N ASP A 224 12.04 5.55 17.42
CA ASP A 224 10.60 5.61 17.66
C ASP A 224 9.95 6.64 16.71
N SER A 225 8.73 6.35 16.29
CA SER A 225 7.96 7.34 15.55
C SER A 225 7.55 8.48 16.47
N LYS A 226 7.72 9.72 16.03
CA LYS A 226 7.16 10.91 16.68
C LYS A 226 5.65 11.01 16.54
N VAL A 227 5.08 10.28 15.60
CA VAL A 227 3.65 10.22 15.30
C VAL A 227 3.09 8.96 15.94
N LYS A 228 2.08 9.10 16.78
CA LYS A 228 1.46 7.97 17.48
C LYS A 228 0.43 7.25 16.61
N SER A 229 -0.20 7.97 15.68
CA SER A 229 -1.08 7.39 14.67
C SER A 229 -1.20 8.34 13.49
N PHE A 230 -1.50 7.78 12.30
CA PHE A 230 -1.74 8.60 11.11
C PHE A 230 -2.99 9.48 11.28
N LYS A 231 -3.99 9.03 12.03
CA LYS A 231 -5.16 9.83 12.38
C LYS A 231 -4.75 11.07 13.19
N GLU A 232 -3.95 10.89 14.22
CA GLU A 232 -3.46 12.03 15.04
C GLU A 232 -2.65 13.04 14.21
N PHE A 233 -1.86 12.55 13.27
CA PHE A 233 -1.14 13.43 12.33
C PHE A 233 -2.13 14.24 11.47
N LYS A 234 -3.11 13.57 10.85
CA LYS A 234 -4.14 14.25 10.04
C LYS A 234 -4.92 15.27 10.85
N ASP A 235 -5.34 14.92 12.06
CA ASP A 235 -6.09 15.83 12.93
C ASP A 235 -5.27 17.09 13.22
N LYS A 236 -3.98 16.95 13.52
CA LYS A 236 -3.08 18.10 13.71
C LYS A 236 -2.89 18.96 12.46
N GLU A 237 -2.78 18.35 11.28
CA GLU A 237 -2.65 19.10 10.02
C GLU A 237 -3.97 19.82 9.68
N TYR A 238 -5.13 19.23 9.95
CA TYR A 238 -6.42 19.90 9.81
C TYR A 238 -6.58 21.05 10.78
N ASP A 239 -6.14 20.92 12.04
CA ASP A 239 -6.15 22.02 13.01
C ASP A 239 -5.27 23.17 12.54
N ARG A 240 -4.05 22.89 12.06
CA ARG A 240 -3.15 23.90 11.49
C ARG A 240 -3.75 24.60 10.28
N LEU A 241 -4.39 23.84 9.37
CA LEU A 241 -5.08 24.42 8.22
C LEU A 241 -6.25 25.29 8.66
N ALA A 242 -7.04 24.84 9.64
CA ALA A 242 -8.15 25.61 10.18
C ALA A 242 -7.67 26.91 10.82
N ASP A 243 -6.59 26.88 11.58
CA ASP A 243 -5.99 28.07 12.19
C ASP A 243 -5.45 29.04 11.12
N PHE A 244 -4.75 28.51 10.10
CA PHE A 244 -4.29 29.31 8.97
C PHE A 244 -5.46 30.00 8.23
N LEU A 245 -6.56 29.27 8.00
CA LEU A 245 -7.74 29.84 7.35
C LEU A 245 -8.40 30.92 8.21
N ARG A 246 -8.48 30.70 9.54
CA ARG A 246 -9.01 31.72 10.48
C ARG A 246 -8.18 33.02 10.52
N GLU A 247 -6.87 32.88 10.41
CA GLU A 247 -5.96 34.03 10.39
C GLU A 247 -5.99 34.82 9.07
N HIS A 248 -6.30 34.16 7.93
CA HIS A 248 -6.18 34.78 6.61
C HIS A 248 -7.52 35.02 5.90
N LEU A 249 -8.61 34.47 6.42
CA LEU A 249 -9.96 34.64 5.87
C LEU A 249 -10.89 35.29 6.90
N ASP A 250 -11.72 36.19 6.43
CA ASP A 250 -12.84 36.74 7.22
C ASP A 250 -13.98 35.69 7.24
N ILE A 251 -13.86 34.77 8.19
CA ILE A 251 -14.79 33.65 8.34
C ILE A 251 -16.22 34.15 8.63
N ASP A 252 -16.37 35.21 9.40
CA ASP A 252 -17.68 35.79 9.72
C ASP A 252 -18.36 36.31 8.46
N LYS A 253 -17.60 36.96 7.58
CA LYS A 253 -18.11 37.43 6.30
C LYS A 253 -18.50 36.27 5.36
N ILE A 254 -17.77 35.16 5.38
CA ILE A 254 -18.13 33.97 4.61
C ILE A 254 -19.48 33.42 5.09
N TYR A 255 -19.67 33.27 6.40
CA TYR A 255 -20.94 32.82 6.95
C TYR A 255 -22.10 33.77 6.63
N GLN A 256 -21.86 35.09 6.70
CA GLN A 256 -22.84 36.07 6.31
C GLN A 256 -23.28 35.93 4.84
N ILE A 257 -22.32 35.76 3.91
CA ILE A 257 -22.62 35.55 2.50
C ILE A 257 -23.41 34.23 2.28
N MET A 258 -23.08 33.18 3.00
CA MET A 258 -23.82 31.91 2.92
C MET A 258 -25.26 32.04 3.38
N GLN A 259 -25.51 32.77 4.51
CA GLN A 259 -26.87 33.05 5.01
C GLN A 259 -27.69 33.87 4.05
N GLU A 260 -27.11 34.95 3.49
CA GLU A 260 -27.78 35.82 2.49
C GLU A 260 -28.13 35.04 1.22
N HIS A 261 -27.32 34.03 0.84
CA HIS A 261 -27.59 33.19 -0.33
C HIS A 261 -28.72 32.17 -0.07
N GLU A 262 -28.80 31.61 1.13
CA GLU A 262 -29.90 30.70 1.53
C GLU A 262 -31.25 31.45 1.60
N GLU A 263 -31.27 32.68 2.15
CA GLU A 263 -32.46 33.51 2.21
C GLU A 263 -32.98 33.92 0.81
N ASN A 264 -32.06 34.17 -0.14
CA ASN A 264 -32.43 34.58 -1.51
C ASN A 264 -32.88 33.40 -2.40
N ASN A 265 -32.53 32.16 -2.07
CA ASN A 265 -32.92 30.96 -2.82
C ASN A 265 -34.13 30.21 -2.22
N GLY A 266 -34.63 30.69 -1.08
CA GLY A 266 -35.80 30.12 -0.37
C GLY A 266 -37.13 30.81 -0.69
N GLN A 267 -37.20 31.69 -1.73
CA GLN A 267 -38.45 32.33 -2.21
C GLN A 267 -38.90 31.75 -3.55
#